data_0cf14f6bfc42beee83a451ee93ff99e9
#
_entry.id   0cf14f6bfc42beee83a451ee93ff99e9
#
_cell.length_a   1.000
_cell.length_b   1.000
_cell.length_c   1.000
_cell.angle_alpha   90.00
_cell.angle_beta   90.00
_cell.angle_gamma   90.00
#
_symmetry.space_group_name_H-M   'P 1'
#
loop_
_entity.id
_entity.type
_entity.pdbx_description
1 polymer ?
#
loop_
_entity_poly.entity_id
_entity_poly.type
_entity_poly.pdbx_seq_one_letter_code
_entity_poly.pdbx_strand_id
1 'polypeptide(L)'
;MNSEKQYIVLSSKIGQININNPFFNASGAWCQTKEQLNDLINSNSGGFISKSCTPQHREGNPPVRYWDNQKMSINSMGLPNLGLSSYLNLHNDHSYDKPYFLSLAGLNINDNLIMSYNIVDSENIHRISGLEYNLSCPNIIGKGQLGYDFEATNEYLRRIMETPIYDVNKSELAIGIKLPPYFELTHFDEISDIVRQFPRLDF
;
A
#
# COMPACT_ATOMS: atom_id res chain seq x y z
N MET A 1 -40.12 -25.81 9.90
CA MET A 1 -38.67 -25.93 10.06
C MET A 1 -38.08 -24.58 9.74
N ASN A 2 -37.72 -23.79 10.76
CA ASN A 2 -37.02 -22.53 10.57
C ASN A 2 -35.58 -22.86 10.19
N SER A 3 -35.17 -22.60 8.95
CA SER A 3 -33.76 -22.60 8.58
C SER A 3 -33.13 -21.37 9.21
N GLU A 4 -32.41 -21.56 10.31
CA GLU A 4 -31.52 -20.53 10.82
C GLU A 4 -30.54 -20.16 9.69
N LYS A 5 -30.65 -18.93 9.21
CA LYS A 5 -29.66 -18.37 8.30
C LYS A 5 -28.34 -18.25 9.06
N GLN A 6 -27.41 -19.12 8.78
CA GLN A 6 -26.07 -19.06 9.32
C GLN A 6 -25.36 -17.85 8.68
N TYR A 7 -25.19 -16.77 9.44
CA TYR A 7 -24.47 -15.59 8.97
C TYR A 7 -22.96 -15.88 9.06
N ILE A 8 -22.30 -15.80 7.91
CA ILE A 8 -20.84 -15.89 7.87
C ILE A 8 -20.30 -14.52 8.29
N VAL A 9 -19.52 -14.49 9.36
CA VAL A 9 -18.80 -13.30 9.81
C VAL A 9 -17.51 -13.22 9.00
N LEU A 10 -17.36 -12.16 8.20
CA LEU A 10 -16.20 -11.91 7.35
C LEU A 10 -15.21 -10.91 7.98
N SER A 11 -15.53 -10.36 9.15
CA SER A 11 -14.65 -9.39 9.80
C SER A 11 -13.29 -9.99 10.12
N SER A 12 -12.23 -9.20 9.98
CA SER A 12 -10.84 -9.57 10.20
C SER A 12 -10.06 -8.39 10.74
N LYS A 13 -8.74 -8.54 10.86
CA LYS A 13 -7.83 -7.47 11.27
C LYS A 13 -6.60 -7.42 10.38
N ILE A 14 -6.08 -6.20 10.20
CA ILE A 14 -4.74 -5.93 9.69
C ILE A 14 -3.99 -5.22 10.81
N GLY A 15 -3.02 -5.91 11.45
CA GLY A 15 -2.45 -5.45 12.71
C GLY A 15 -3.55 -5.28 13.77
N GLN A 16 -3.76 -4.06 14.24
CA GLN A 16 -4.83 -3.71 15.17
C GLN A 16 -6.06 -3.07 14.49
N ILE A 17 -6.01 -2.83 13.19
CA ILE A 17 -7.09 -2.21 12.43
C ILE A 17 -8.18 -3.24 12.11
N ASN A 18 -9.41 -2.97 12.57
CA ASN A 18 -10.56 -3.81 12.27
C ASN A 18 -11.05 -3.55 10.83
N ILE A 19 -11.36 -4.62 10.11
CA ILE A 19 -11.96 -4.59 8.78
C ILE A 19 -13.22 -5.44 8.74
N ASN A 20 -14.27 -4.94 8.09
CA ASN A 20 -15.57 -5.61 8.06
C ASN A 20 -15.57 -6.87 7.19
N ASN A 21 -14.67 -6.93 6.21
CA ASN A 21 -14.40 -8.11 5.40
C ASN A 21 -12.96 -8.07 4.85
N PRO A 22 -12.37 -9.22 4.44
CA PRO A 22 -10.97 -9.29 4.03
C PRO A 22 -10.70 -8.84 2.58
N PHE A 23 -11.70 -8.34 1.85
CA PHE A 23 -11.54 -7.97 0.45
C PHE A 23 -11.12 -6.51 0.31
N PHE A 24 -10.00 -6.30 -0.38
CA PHE A 24 -9.41 -5.02 -0.71
C PHE A 24 -9.03 -4.97 -2.20
N ASN A 25 -8.93 -3.75 -2.75
CA ASN A 25 -8.16 -3.57 -3.96
C ASN A 25 -6.66 -3.66 -3.66
N ALA A 26 -5.84 -3.91 -4.67
CA ALA A 26 -4.40 -3.69 -4.60
C ALA A 26 -4.04 -2.28 -5.09
N SER A 27 -2.85 -1.76 -4.73
CA SER A 27 -2.31 -0.49 -5.23
C SER A 27 -1.89 -0.60 -6.72
N GLY A 28 -2.87 -0.95 -7.56
CA GLY A 28 -2.73 -1.28 -8.98
C GLY A 28 -3.07 -0.13 -9.93
N ALA A 29 -3.64 -0.47 -11.10
CA ALA A 29 -3.95 0.48 -12.17
C ALA A 29 -5.23 1.32 -11.90
N TRP A 30 -6.14 0.84 -11.05
CA TRP A 30 -7.49 1.36 -10.89
C TRP A 30 -7.76 2.04 -9.53
N CYS A 31 -6.74 2.67 -8.94
CA CYS A 31 -6.85 3.40 -7.67
C CYS A 31 -6.00 4.66 -7.67
N GLN A 32 -5.83 5.27 -8.85
CA GLN A 32 -4.98 6.43 -9.06
C GLN A 32 -5.73 7.74 -8.82
N THR A 33 -6.89 7.92 -9.49
CA THR A 33 -7.64 9.18 -9.47
C THR A 33 -8.61 9.24 -8.30
N LYS A 34 -9.07 10.46 -7.98
CA LYS A 34 -10.07 10.67 -6.92
C LYS A 34 -11.38 9.96 -7.24
N GLU A 35 -11.79 9.91 -8.51
CA GLU A 35 -12.99 9.21 -8.98
C GLU A 35 -12.85 7.71 -8.74
N GLN A 36 -11.71 7.10 -9.12
CA GLN A 36 -11.45 5.68 -8.88
C GLN A 36 -11.45 5.34 -7.38
N LEU A 37 -10.88 6.20 -6.55
CA LEU A 37 -10.89 6.03 -5.10
C LEU A 37 -12.31 6.19 -4.54
N ASN A 38 -13.12 7.10 -5.08
CA ASN A 38 -14.52 7.24 -4.70
C ASN A 38 -15.34 5.98 -5.01
N ASP A 39 -15.09 5.32 -6.14
CA ASP A 39 -15.72 4.04 -6.47
C ASP A 39 -15.35 2.95 -5.44
N LEU A 40 -14.08 2.91 -5.00
CA LEU A 40 -13.63 1.99 -3.96
C LEU A 40 -14.23 2.32 -2.59
N ILE A 41 -14.34 3.60 -2.23
CA ILE A 41 -15.00 4.07 -1.01
C ILE A 41 -16.44 3.57 -0.97
N ASN A 42 -17.16 3.65 -2.08
CA ASN A 42 -18.58 3.25 -2.18
C ASN A 42 -18.78 1.75 -2.44
N SER A 43 -17.72 0.98 -2.65
CA SER A 43 -17.80 -0.47 -2.85
C SER A 43 -18.09 -1.23 -1.54
N ASN A 44 -18.35 -2.54 -1.66
CA ASN A 44 -18.49 -3.44 -0.50
C ASN A 44 -17.14 -3.96 0.04
N SER A 45 -15.99 -3.38 -0.33
CA SER A 45 -14.69 -3.76 0.21
C SER A 45 -14.59 -3.46 1.71
N GLY A 46 -13.79 -4.24 2.45
CA GLY A 46 -13.55 -4.03 3.88
C GLY A 46 -12.65 -2.85 4.19
N GLY A 47 -11.91 -2.38 3.19
CA GLY A 47 -11.06 -1.20 3.18
C GLY A 47 -10.66 -0.88 1.76
N PHE A 48 -9.84 0.13 1.57
CA PHE A 48 -9.29 0.48 0.26
C PHE A 48 -7.87 1.01 0.37
N ILE A 49 -7.12 0.87 -0.73
CA ILE A 49 -5.74 1.34 -0.82
C ILE A 49 -5.57 2.26 -2.03
N SER A 50 -4.79 3.34 -1.86
CA SER A 50 -4.46 4.24 -2.96
C SER A 50 -3.45 3.64 -3.92
N LYS A 51 -3.31 4.26 -5.09
CA LYS A 51 -2.14 4.07 -5.94
C LYS A 51 -0.88 4.39 -5.17
N SER A 52 0.15 3.53 -5.33
CA SER A 52 1.47 3.83 -4.76
C SER A 52 1.94 5.19 -5.23
N CYS A 53 2.21 6.08 -4.29
CA CYS A 53 2.57 7.46 -4.59
C CYS A 53 4.07 7.73 -4.48
N THR A 54 4.49 8.77 -5.15
CA THR A 54 5.78 9.43 -5.03
C THR A 54 5.58 10.76 -4.29
N PRO A 55 6.64 11.42 -3.81
CA PRO A 55 6.50 12.73 -3.16
C PRO A 55 5.72 13.73 -4.01
N GLN A 56 5.98 13.77 -5.32
CA GLN A 56 5.33 14.64 -6.29
C GLN A 56 4.45 13.83 -7.25
N HIS A 57 3.51 14.50 -7.89
CA HIS A 57 2.69 13.95 -8.98
C HIS A 57 3.56 13.37 -10.10
N ARG A 58 3.09 12.26 -10.71
CA ARG A 58 3.70 11.62 -11.89
C ARG A 58 2.66 11.29 -12.93
N GLU A 59 2.95 11.65 -14.17
CA GLU A 59 2.12 11.28 -15.34
C GLU A 59 2.21 9.79 -15.68
N GLY A 60 3.34 9.15 -15.37
CA GLY A 60 3.65 7.80 -15.81
C GLY A 60 4.11 7.73 -17.26
N ASN A 61 4.06 6.52 -17.84
CA ASN A 61 4.47 6.27 -19.22
C ASN A 61 3.44 6.82 -20.23
N PRO A 62 3.86 7.14 -21.47
CA PRO A 62 2.93 7.48 -22.55
C PRO A 62 1.91 6.37 -22.82
N PRO A 63 0.73 6.69 -23.38
CA PRO A 63 -0.20 5.69 -23.90
C PRO A 63 0.42 4.94 -25.12
N VAL A 64 0.11 3.66 -25.40
CA VAL A 64 -0.81 2.75 -24.71
C VAL A 64 -0.05 2.05 -23.58
N ARG A 65 -0.49 2.19 -22.34
CA ARG A 65 0.22 1.66 -21.14
C ARG A 65 -0.57 0.62 -20.35
N TYR A 66 -1.78 0.28 -20.81
CA TYR A 66 -2.64 -0.76 -20.24
C TYR A 66 -3.43 -1.45 -21.36
N TRP A 67 -3.51 -2.77 -21.27
CA TRP A 67 -4.32 -3.60 -22.14
C TRP A 67 -4.86 -4.80 -21.36
N ASP A 68 -6.09 -5.19 -21.63
CA ASP A 68 -6.72 -6.37 -21.05
C ASP A 68 -7.65 -7.10 -22.00
N ASN A 69 -7.98 -8.32 -21.62
CA ASN A 69 -9.04 -9.13 -22.16
C ASN A 69 -9.63 -10.00 -21.03
N GLN A 70 -10.60 -10.88 -21.37
CA GLN A 70 -11.26 -11.74 -20.37
C GLN A 70 -10.32 -12.69 -19.61
N LYS A 71 -9.09 -12.90 -20.06
CA LYS A 71 -8.16 -13.90 -19.49
C LYS A 71 -6.92 -13.29 -18.84
N MET A 72 -6.52 -12.11 -19.25
CA MET A 72 -5.28 -11.49 -18.79
C MET A 72 -5.28 -9.98 -18.95
N SER A 73 -4.43 -9.34 -18.20
CA SER A 73 -4.06 -7.93 -18.40
C SER A 73 -2.55 -7.76 -18.41
N ILE A 74 -2.07 -6.74 -19.12
CA ILE A 74 -0.68 -6.33 -19.11
C ILE A 74 -0.63 -4.81 -18.98
N ASN A 75 0.34 -4.30 -18.23
CA ASN A 75 0.53 -2.87 -18.12
C ASN A 75 2.00 -2.49 -18.00
N SER A 76 2.27 -1.27 -18.44
CA SER A 76 3.53 -0.56 -18.21
C SER A 76 3.22 0.87 -17.77
N MET A 77 2.48 1.01 -16.68
CA MET A 77 1.91 2.29 -16.25
C MET A 77 2.96 3.37 -15.99
N GLY A 78 4.17 3.02 -15.54
CA GLY A 78 5.21 3.99 -15.20
C GLY A 78 4.94 4.75 -13.91
N LEU A 79 4.19 4.13 -12.98
CA LEU A 79 3.85 4.67 -11.67
C LEU A 79 3.13 6.04 -11.74
N PRO A 80 2.04 6.19 -12.57
CA PRO A 80 1.27 7.43 -12.53
C PRO A 80 0.58 7.56 -11.18
N ASN A 81 0.63 8.75 -10.58
CA ASN A 81 0.00 8.98 -9.29
C ASN A 81 -0.16 10.50 -9.03
N LEU A 82 -1.04 10.86 -8.11
CA LEU A 82 -1.36 12.26 -7.80
C LEU A 82 -0.34 12.94 -6.87
N GLY A 83 0.66 12.21 -6.39
CA GLY A 83 1.60 12.66 -5.37
C GLY A 83 1.06 12.51 -3.94
N LEU A 84 1.97 12.50 -2.96
CA LEU A 84 1.65 12.25 -1.55
C LEU A 84 0.56 13.18 -1.01
N SER A 85 0.69 14.49 -1.25
CA SER A 85 -0.23 15.50 -0.70
C SER A 85 -1.68 15.25 -1.12
N SER A 86 -1.92 14.83 -2.37
CA SER A 86 -3.28 14.57 -2.86
C SER A 86 -3.94 13.40 -2.14
N TYR A 87 -3.19 12.33 -1.86
CA TYR A 87 -3.70 11.16 -1.16
C TYR A 87 -3.83 11.38 0.36
N LEU A 88 -2.95 12.16 0.98
CA LEU A 88 -3.08 12.59 2.37
C LEU A 88 -4.34 13.42 2.61
N ASN A 89 -4.73 14.21 1.63
CA ASN A 89 -5.89 15.10 1.69
C ASN A 89 -7.16 14.52 1.06
N LEU A 90 -7.21 13.21 0.80
CA LEU A 90 -8.35 12.56 0.15
C LEU A 90 -9.68 12.81 0.88
N HIS A 91 -9.67 12.85 2.20
CA HIS A 91 -10.86 13.08 3.03
C HIS A 91 -11.49 14.48 2.85
N ASN A 92 -10.75 15.46 2.34
CA ASN A 92 -11.29 16.78 2.02
C ASN A 92 -12.29 16.72 0.87
N ASP A 93 -12.14 15.74 0.00
CA ASP A 93 -12.98 15.55 -1.19
C ASP A 93 -14.03 14.44 -0.98
N HIS A 94 -13.79 13.49 -0.06
CA HIS A 94 -14.61 12.31 0.13
C HIS A 94 -14.75 11.95 1.62
N SER A 95 -15.99 11.65 2.05
CA SER A 95 -16.24 11.07 3.37
C SER A 95 -16.19 9.55 3.29
N TYR A 96 -15.51 8.90 4.23
CA TYR A 96 -15.45 7.44 4.31
C TYR A 96 -15.29 6.96 5.75
N ASP A 97 -15.91 5.80 6.05
CA ASP A 97 -15.88 5.16 7.37
C ASP A 97 -15.06 3.86 7.36
N LYS A 98 -14.67 3.38 6.17
CA LYS A 98 -13.85 2.18 6.04
C LYS A 98 -12.35 2.49 6.10
N PRO A 99 -11.52 1.54 6.57
CA PRO A 99 -10.07 1.72 6.63
C PRO A 99 -9.45 2.11 5.30
N TYR A 100 -8.64 3.17 5.33
CA TYR A 100 -7.87 3.68 4.19
C TYR A 100 -6.40 3.37 4.36
N PHE A 101 -5.81 2.74 3.36
CA PHE A 101 -4.38 2.43 3.29
C PHE A 101 -3.71 3.29 2.23
N LEU A 102 -2.60 3.91 2.59
CA LEU A 102 -1.79 4.73 1.69
C LEU A 102 -0.57 3.93 1.22
N SER A 103 -0.46 3.69 -0.08
CA SER A 103 0.69 2.99 -0.66
C SER A 103 1.78 3.96 -1.10
N LEU A 104 3.03 3.67 -0.76
CA LEU A 104 4.21 4.50 -1.00
C LEU A 104 5.18 3.77 -1.95
N ALA A 105 5.71 4.49 -2.93
CA ALA A 105 6.73 3.98 -3.86
C ALA A 105 7.66 5.10 -4.31
N GLY A 106 8.52 5.56 -3.44
CA GLY A 106 9.58 6.50 -3.78
C GLY A 106 10.51 5.93 -4.87
N LEU A 107 11.07 6.78 -5.69
CA LEU A 107 12.02 6.37 -6.72
C LEU A 107 13.39 5.98 -6.15
N ASN A 108 13.61 6.33 -4.89
CA ASN A 108 14.78 5.98 -4.09
C ASN A 108 14.38 5.96 -2.60
N ILE A 109 15.28 5.52 -1.73
CA ILE A 109 15.00 5.43 -0.29
C ILE A 109 14.68 6.80 0.32
N ASN A 110 15.37 7.87 -0.10
CA ASN A 110 15.16 9.20 0.48
C ASN A 110 13.76 9.73 0.20
N ASP A 111 13.18 9.43 -0.97
CA ASP A 111 11.78 9.77 -1.26
C ASP A 111 10.84 9.14 -0.24
N ASN A 112 11.06 7.87 0.12
CA ASN A 112 10.23 7.17 1.10
C ASN A 112 10.43 7.70 2.52
N LEU A 113 11.68 8.05 2.89
CA LEU A 113 11.95 8.70 4.18
C LEU A 113 11.24 10.05 4.27
N ILE A 114 11.37 10.90 3.25
CA ILE A 114 10.68 12.21 3.18
C ILE A 114 9.17 12.03 3.29
N MET A 115 8.60 11.06 2.57
CA MET A 115 7.17 10.79 2.66
C MET A 115 6.76 10.34 4.07
N SER A 116 7.55 9.49 4.73
CA SER A 116 7.30 9.03 6.10
C SER A 116 7.28 10.21 7.09
N TYR A 117 8.24 11.13 7.01
CA TYR A 117 8.25 12.36 7.82
C TYR A 117 7.01 13.22 7.54
N ASN A 118 6.71 13.49 6.27
CA ASN A 118 5.57 14.31 5.89
C ASN A 118 4.23 13.72 6.33
N ILE A 119 4.11 12.39 6.39
CA ILE A 119 2.90 11.70 6.88
C ILE A 119 2.74 11.92 8.38
N VAL A 120 3.82 11.76 9.15
CA VAL A 120 3.77 11.95 10.61
C VAL A 120 3.47 13.40 10.99
N ASP A 121 4.03 14.35 10.24
CA ASP A 121 3.81 15.78 10.46
C ASP A 121 2.45 16.27 9.94
N SER A 122 1.70 15.40 9.24
CA SER A 122 0.40 15.77 8.67
C SER A 122 -0.71 15.75 9.71
N GLU A 123 -1.52 16.79 9.75
CA GLU A 123 -2.76 16.83 10.55
C GLU A 123 -3.75 15.71 10.15
N ASN A 124 -3.58 15.14 8.97
CA ASN A 124 -4.46 14.13 8.38
C ASN A 124 -4.00 12.69 8.62
N ILE A 125 -2.92 12.47 9.37
CA ILE A 125 -2.42 11.12 9.68
C ILE A 125 -3.51 10.23 10.28
N HIS A 126 -4.36 10.78 11.15
CA HIS A 126 -5.46 10.08 11.79
C HIS A 126 -6.57 9.57 10.83
N ARG A 127 -6.53 10.00 9.56
CA ARG A 127 -7.44 9.55 8.49
C ARG A 127 -6.91 8.33 7.74
N ILE A 128 -5.65 7.96 7.98
CA ILE A 128 -4.98 6.84 7.34
C ILE A 128 -4.94 5.69 8.35
N SER A 129 -5.45 4.53 7.97
CA SER A 129 -5.45 3.32 8.80
C SER A 129 -4.16 2.50 8.64
N GLY A 130 -3.45 2.67 7.53
CA GLY A 130 -2.18 1.95 7.32
C GLY A 130 -1.35 2.49 6.17
N LEU A 131 -0.07 2.14 6.21
CA LEU A 131 0.91 2.44 5.17
C LEU A 131 1.43 1.14 4.55
N GLU A 132 1.42 1.08 3.22
CA GLU A 132 2.06 0.04 2.45
C GLU A 132 3.34 0.59 1.79
N TYR A 133 4.51 0.08 2.14
CA TYR A 133 5.73 0.33 1.39
C TYR A 133 5.84 -0.66 0.23
N ASN A 134 5.76 -0.16 -1.00
CA ASN A 134 5.76 -0.99 -2.20
C ASN A 134 7.18 -1.34 -2.66
N LEU A 135 7.65 -2.55 -2.31
CA LEU A 135 8.97 -3.07 -2.71
C LEU A 135 8.92 -3.86 -4.03
N SER A 136 7.72 -3.99 -4.61
CA SER A 136 7.50 -4.74 -5.86
C SER A 136 7.41 -3.86 -7.10
N CYS A 137 7.75 -2.57 -7.02
CA CYS A 137 7.61 -1.65 -8.14
C CYS A 137 8.74 -1.85 -9.17
N PRO A 138 8.46 -2.32 -10.40
CA PRO A 138 9.47 -2.52 -11.44
C PRO A 138 9.82 -1.23 -12.22
N ASN A 139 9.18 -0.11 -11.88
CA ASN A 139 9.13 1.07 -12.74
C ASN A 139 10.30 2.06 -12.54
N ILE A 140 11.36 1.64 -11.85
CA ILE A 140 12.60 2.42 -11.78
C ILE A 140 13.53 1.92 -12.89
N ILE A 141 13.69 2.74 -13.93
CA ILE A 141 14.55 2.40 -15.07
C ILE A 141 15.96 2.08 -14.58
N GLY A 142 16.47 0.90 -14.96
CA GLY A 142 17.81 0.43 -14.62
C GLY A 142 17.99 -0.15 -13.22
N LYS A 143 16.89 -0.31 -12.44
CA LYS A 143 16.93 -1.01 -11.14
C LYS A 143 15.93 -2.16 -11.14
N GLY A 144 16.32 -3.29 -10.55
CA GLY A 144 15.42 -4.39 -10.24
C GLY A 144 14.38 -3.99 -9.19
N GLN A 145 13.38 -4.85 -8.99
CA GLN A 145 12.43 -4.69 -7.88
C GLN A 145 13.18 -4.89 -6.57
N LEU A 146 13.05 -3.94 -5.64
CA LEU A 146 13.79 -3.95 -4.37
C LEU A 146 13.56 -5.24 -3.58
N GLY A 147 12.33 -5.78 -3.59
CA GLY A 147 12.00 -7.00 -2.86
C GLY A 147 12.72 -8.28 -3.33
N TYR A 148 13.46 -8.25 -4.44
CA TYR A 148 14.34 -9.35 -4.86
C TYR A 148 15.80 -9.19 -4.40
N ASP A 149 16.15 -8.03 -3.88
CA ASP A 149 17.43 -7.76 -3.26
C ASP A 149 17.25 -7.77 -1.74
N PHE A 150 17.53 -8.90 -1.10
CA PHE A 150 17.25 -9.10 0.33
C PHE A 150 18.12 -8.24 1.24
N GLU A 151 19.39 -8.00 0.87
CA GLU A 151 20.27 -7.10 1.61
C GLU A 151 19.77 -5.66 1.54
N ALA A 152 19.44 -5.19 0.34
CA ALA A 152 18.88 -3.86 0.13
C ALA A 152 17.50 -3.71 0.78
N THR A 153 16.67 -4.76 0.79
CA THR A 153 15.36 -4.78 1.48
C THR A 153 15.54 -4.63 2.98
N ASN A 154 16.48 -5.36 3.58
CA ASN A 154 16.76 -5.27 5.02
C ASN A 154 17.23 -3.86 5.40
N GLU A 155 18.18 -3.31 4.65
CA GLU A 155 18.68 -1.93 4.88
C GLU A 155 17.56 -0.90 4.68
N TYR A 156 16.72 -1.08 3.67
CA TYR A 156 15.57 -0.21 3.43
C TYR A 156 14.62 -0.20 4.62
N LEU A 157 14.23 -1.38 5.12
CA LEU A 157 13.32 -1.49 6.26
C LEU A 157 13.94 -0.89 7.53
N ARG A 158 15.22 -1.14 7.78
CA ARG A 158 15.95 -0.54 8.90
C ARG A 158 15.84 0.99 8.88
N ARG A 159 16.10 1.61 7.73
CA ARG A 159 16.03 3.08 7.57
C ARG A 159 14.61 3.63 7.72
N ILE A 160 13.59 2.92 7.22
CA ILE A 160 12.19 3.33 7.41
C ILE A 160 11.84 3.28 8.91
N MET A 161 12.26 2.24 9.62
CA MET A 161 11.97 2.08 11.05
C MET A 161 12.76 3.05 11.94
N GLU A 162 13.75 3.75 11.41
CA GLU A 162 14.44 4.88 12.08
C GLU A 162 13.69 6.22 11.93
N THR A 163 12.64 6.28 11.12
CA THR A 163 11.79 7.48 11.00
C THR A 163 10.74 7.53 12.12
N PRO A 164 10.17 8.71 12.42
CA PRO A 164 9.12 8.83 13.45
C PRO A 164 7.87 7.97 13.20
N ILE A 165 7.72 7.39 12.00
CA ILE A 165 6.62 6.47 11.69
C ILE A 165 6.62 5.24 12.61
N TYR A 166 7.80 4.83 13.10
CA TYR A 166 7.95 3.72 14.04
C TYR A 166 7.21 3.96 15.36
N ASP A 167 7.19 5.21 15.82
CA ASP A 167 6.64 5.60 17.11
C ASP A 167 5.12 5.84 17.07
N VAL A 168 4.52 5.88 15.85
CA VAL A 168 3.07 6.02 15.73
C VAL A 168 2.38 4.79 16.29
N ASN A 169 1.32 5.01 17.08
CA ASN A 169 0.59 3.95 17.77
C ASN A 169 0.05 2.90 16.77
N LYS A 170 0.36 1.62 17.00
CA LYS A 170 -0.11 0.49 16.17
C LYS A 170 -1.63 0.38 16.07
N SER A 171 -2.37 0.84 17.08
CA SER A 171 -3.83 0.83 17.03
C SER A 171 -4.42 1.90 16.11
N GLU A 172 -3.60 2.87 15.71
CA GLU A 172 -4.00 4.00 14.87
C GLU A 172 -3.48 3.84 13.43
N LEU A 173 -2.28 3.28 13.27
CA LEU A 173 -1.63 3.14 11.98
C LEU A 173 -0.94 1.77 11.83
N ALA A 174 -1.44 0.93 10.96
CA ALA A 174 -0.77 -0.30 10.56
C ALA A 174 0.36 -0.01 9.55
N ILE A 175 1.48 -0.72 9.63
CA ILE A 175 2.59 -0.60 8.68
C ILE A 175 2.82 -1.94 8.01
N GLY A 176 2.91 -1.95 6.68
CA GLY A 176 3.17 -3.14 5.91
C GLY A 176 4.04 -2.93 4.69
N ILE A 177 4.37 -4.03 4.05
CA ILE A 177 5.16 -4.05 2.81
C ILE A 177 4.46 -4.86 1.75
N LYS A 178 4.53 -4.39 0.50
CA LYS A 178 4.14 -5.20 -0.65
C LYS A 178 5.37 -5.73 -1.36
N LEU A 179 5.46 -7.05 -1.39
CA LEU A 179 6.56 -7.82 -1.97
C LEU A 179 6.27 -8.24 -3.42
N PRO A 180 7.30 -8.47 -4.25
CA PRO A 180 7.12 -9.12 -5.54
C PRO A 180 6.75 -10.60 -5.34
N PRO A 181 6.23 -11.29 -6.38
CA PRO A 181 6.00 -12.72 -6.30
C PRO A 181 7.33 -13.47 -6.21
N TYR A 182 7.44 -14.37 -5.25
CA TYR A 182 8.58 -15.29 -5.14
C TYR A 182 8.22 -16.66 -5.73
N PHE A 183 9.18 -17.30 -6.37
CA PHE A 183 8.99 -18.59 -7.05
C PHE A 183 9.88 -19.69 -6.45
N GLU A 184 10.85 -19.32 -5.62
CA GLU A 184 11.79 -20.23 -4.95
C GLU A 184 11.56 -20.24 -3.44
N LEU A 185 11.61 -21.42 -2.82
CA LEU A 185 11.38 -21.57 -1.38
C LEU A 185 12.40 -20.79 -0.56
N THR A 186 13.66 -20.75 -1.00
CA THR A 186 14.73 -19.98 -0.35
C THR A 186 14.42 -18.50 -0.22
N HIS A 187 13.73 -17.90 -1.20
CA HIS A 187 13.32 -16.50 -1.13
C HIS A 187 12.27 -16.26 -0.04
N PHE A 188 11.36 -17.22 0.19
CA PHE A 188 10.40 -17.12 1.30
C PHE A 188 11.09 -17.23 2.66
N ASP A 189 12.10 -18.07 2.80
CA ASP A 189 12.89 -18.20 4.02
C ASP A 189 13.66 -16.89 4.30
N GLU A 190 14.38 -16.37 3.30
CA GLU A 190 15.17 -15.15 3.43
C GLU A 190 14.30 -13.94 3.78
N ILE A 191 13.17 -13.72 3.08
CA ILE A 191 12.29 -12.58 3.40
C ILE A 191 11.62 -12.74 4.76
N SER A 192 11.28 -13.97 5.16
CA SER A 192 10.71 -14.26 6.47
C SER A 192 11.69 -13.91 7.60
N ASP A 193 12.97 -14.24 7.43
CA ASP A 193 14.02 -13.91 8.41
C ASP A 193 14.25 -12.39 8.50
N ILE A 194 14.14 -11.66 7.39
CA ILE A 194 14.20 -10.21 7.38
C ILE A 194 12.99 -9.62 8.12
N VAL A 195 11.76 -9.99 7.74
CA VAL A 195 10.53 -9.43 8.32
C VAL A 195 10.45 -9.63 9.83
N ARG A 196 10.91 -10.79 10.33
CA ARG A 196 10.95 -11.08 11.78
C ARG A 196 11.82 -10.11 12.58
N GLN A 197 12.78 -9.42 11.95
CA GLN A 197 13.62 -8.43 12.62
C GLN A 197 12.88 -7.10 12.84
N PHE A 198 11.73 -6.90 12.20
CA PHE A 198 10.97 -5.66 12.23
C PHE A 198 9.57 -5.86 12.85
N PRO A 199 9.45 -5.95 14.18
CA PRO A 199 8.17 -6.25 14.88
C PRO A 199 7.13 -5.12 14.73
N ARG A 200 7.48 -4.01 14.07
CA ARG A 200 6.57 -2.92 13.74
C ARG A 200 5.79 -3.19 12.45
N LEU A 201 6.22 -4.13 11.62
CA LEU A 201 5.46 -4.56 10.46
C LEU A 201 4.22 -5.36 10.91
N ASP A 202 3.06 -4.97 10.40
CA ASP A 202 1.76 -5.54 10.73
C ASP A 202 1.20 -6.40 9.58
N PHE A 203 1.67 -6.19 8.33
CA PHE A 203 1.22 -6.95 7.14
C PHE A 203 2.21 -6.88 5.98
#